data_b447aeeec42926892d51565a404ad774
#
_entry.id   b447aeeec42926892d51565a404ad774
#
_cell.length_a   1.000
_cell.length_b   1.000
_cell.length_c   1.000
_cell.angle_alpha   90.00
_cell.angle_beta   90.00
_cell.angle_gamma   90.00
#
_symmetry.space_group_name_H-M   'P 1'
#
loop_
_entity.id
_entity.type
_entity.pdbx_description
1 polymer ?
#
loop_
_entity_poly.entity_id
_entity_poly.type
_entity_poly.pdbx_seq_one_letter_code
_entity_poly.pdbx_strand_id
1 'polypeptide(L)'
;YMKYKGMGYLRRKLASRKERCETRYDYYEMKNQMVDISSVIPPEFRWLKECLGWCSKAVDSIADRISFVEFSNDNFNMQKIYDMNNPDVLFDSAIISSLITSCSFIYISQKVGEMPRLQVIDGRHATGIIDPITNMLVEGYAILEEDVLGNPIIEAYFIQGVTYFYERGEKPYKIKNKAPYPLLVPIINRPDAKRPFGHSVISRACISIQQAAMRTLKRSEVSAEFYSFPQKYVLGLEPGAEMDKWKATISSL
;
A
#
# COMPACT_ATOMS: atom_id res chain seq x y z
N TYR A 1 2.88 19.06 -28.36
CA TYR A 1 1.57 19.04 -27.68
C TYR A 1 1.29 17.61 -27.19
N MET A 2 1.38 17.36 -25.87
CA MET A 2 0.96 16.08 -25.30
C MET A 2 -0.57 15.98 -25.40
N LYS A 3 -1.07 15.01 -26.15
CA LYS A 3 -2.52 14.77 -26.29
C LYS A 3 -3.02 14.05 -25.03
N TYR A 4 -4.06 14.58 -24.38
CA TYR A 4 -4.70 13.90 -23.25
C TYR A 4 -5.17 12.50 -23.66
N LYS A 5 -4.92 11.52 -22.82
CA LYS A 5 -5.37 10.13 -23.02
C LYS A 5 -6.76 9.89 -22.48
N GLY A 6 -7.20 10.76 -21.57
CA GLY A 6 -8.53 10.80 -21.02
C GLY A 6 -8.79 9.85 -19.86
N MET A 7 -9.89 10.10 -19.16
CA MET A 7 -10.28 9.42 -17.93
C MET A 7 -10.35 7.88 -18.07
N GLY A 8 -10.92 7.38 -19.17
CA GLY A 8 -11.05 5.93 -19.39
C GLY A 8 -9.71 5.20 -19.49
N TYR A 9 -8.68 5.86 -20.01
CA TYR A 9 -7.33 5.31 -19.98
C TYR A 9 -6.77 5.29 -18.56
N LEU A 10 -6.95 6.37 -17.80
CA LEU A 10 -6.43 6.49 -16.45
C LEU A 10 -7.12 5.52 -15.48
N ARG A 11 -8.43 5.29 -15.60
CA ARG A 11 -9.16 4.25 -14.86
C ARG A 11 -8.52 2.86 -15.06
N ARG A 12 -8.29 2.46 -16.31
CA ARG A 12 -7.63 1.19 -16.63
C ARG A 12 -6.20 1.11 -16.10
N LYS A 13 -5.46 2.22 -16.19
CA LYS A 13 -4.10 2.33 -15.64
C LYS A 13 -4.10 2.16 -14.12
N LEU A 14 -5.04 2.78 -13.41
CA LEU A 14 -5.19 2.62 -11.97
C LEU A 14 -5.55 1.19 -11.61
N ALA A 15 -6.57 0.63 -12.23
CA ALA A 15 -7.00 -0.76 -11.99
C ALA A 15 -5.87 -1.78 -12.16
N SER A 16 -5.02 -1.62 -13.18
CA SER A 16 -3.86 -2.49 -13.40
C SER A 16 -2.78 -2.43 -12.32
N ARG A 17 -2.83 -1.41 -11.44
CA ARG A 17 -1.87 -1.20 -10.35
C ARG A 17 -2.47 -1.54 -8.99
N LYS A 18 -3.78 -1.48 -8.84
CA LYS A 18 -4.50 -1.57 -7.56
C LYS A 18 -4.08 -2.81 -6.77
N GLU A 19 -4.20 -4.00 -7.33
CA GLU A 19 -3.81 -5.27 -6.71
C GLU A 19 -2.35 -5.27 -6.19
N ARG A 20 -1.42 -4.77 -7.00
CA ARG A 20 -0.01 -4.70 -6.59
C ARG A 20 0.23 -3.71 -5.45
N CYS A 21 -0.52 -2.62 -5.40
CA CYS A 21 -0.45 -1.67 -4.30
C CYS A 21 -1.08 -2.24 -3.02
N GLU A 22 -2.20 -2.95 -3.14
CA GLU A 22 -2.86 -3.68 -2.05
C GLU A 22 -1.91 -4.71 -1.44
N THR A 23 -1.31 -5.56 -2.27
CA THR A 23 -0.30 -6.53 -1.81
C THR A 23 0.81 -5.85 -0.99
N ARG A 24 1.29 -4.67 -1.39
CA ARG A 24 2.33 -3.95 -0.65
C ARG A 24 1.83 -3.43 0.68
N TYR A 25 0.60 -2.93 0.75
CA TYR A 25 -0.02 -2.55 2.01
C TYR A 25 -0.21 -3.75 2.93
N ASP A 26 -0.63 -4.92 2.42
CA ASP A 26 -0.72 -6.15 3.21
C ASP A 26 0.62 -6.53 3.86
N TYR A 27 1.72 -6.38 3.11
CA TYR A 27 3.06 -6.62 3.65
C TYR A 27 3.50 -5.55 4.64
N TYR A 28 3.11 -4.31 4.45
CA TYR A 28 3.37 -3.22 5.38
C TYR A 28 2.59 -3.39 6.68
N GLU A 29 1.31 -3.71 6.59
CA GLU A 29 0.42 -3.91 7.74
C GLU A 29 0.52 -5.32 8.36
N MET A 30 1.42 -6.16 7.86
CA MET A 30 1.60 -7.54 8.32
C MET A 30 0.34 -8.41 8.16
N LYS A 31 -0.55 -8.07 7.23
CA LYS A 31 -1.76 -8.81 6.87
C LYS A 31 -1.53 -9.86 5.79
N ASN A 32 -0.32 -9.90 5.22
CA ASN A 32 0.04 -10.84 4.18
C ASN A 32 -0.04 -12.28 4.68
N GLN A 33 -0.60 -13.16 3.86
CA GLN A 33 -0.62 -14.58 4.15
C GLN A 33 0.71 -15.24 3.76
N MET A 34 1.15 -16.17 4.60
CA MET A 34 2.29 -17.01 4.28
C MET A 34 1.88 -18.03 3.22
N VAL A 35 2.71 -18.15 2.16
CA VAL A 35 2.50 -19.16 1.12
C VAL A 35 3.26 -20.43 1.52
N ASP A 36 2.54 -21.46 1.93
CA ASP A 36 3.09 -22.79 2.17
C ASP A 36 3.37 -23.49 0.84
N ILE A 37 4.62 -23.92 0.63
CA ILE A 37 5.04 -24.64 -0.57
C ILE A 37 4.94 -26.16 -0.38
N SER A 38 4.87 -26.63 0.87
CA SER A 38 4.96 -28.06 1.18
C SER A 38 3.63 -28.63 1.65
N SER A 39 3.21 -29.72 0.99
CA SER A 39 2.11 -30.58 1.45
C SER A 39 2.49 -31.46 2.63
N VAL A 40 3.76 -31.45 3.04
CA VAL A 40 4.34 -32.32 4.09
C VAL A 40 4.00 -31.82 5.50
N ILE A 41 3.56 -30.55 5.66
CA ILE A 41 3.18 -30.02 6.97
C ILE A 41 1.89 -30.72 7.42
N PRO A 42 1.89 -31.41 8.57
CA PRO A 42 0.69 -32.03 9.09
C PRO A 42 -0.45 -31.03 9.24
N PRO A 43 -1.72 -31.46 9.00
CA PRO A 43 -2.88 -30.56 9.09
C PRO A 43 -2.99 -29.84 10.43
N GLU A 44 -2.53 -30.48 11.50
CA GLU A 44 -2.55 -30.00 12.88
C GLU A 44 -1.69 -28.74 13.08
N PHE A 45 -0.67 -28.51 12.23
CA PHE A 45 0.23 -27.35 12.30
C PHE A 45 -0.04 -26.29 11.23
N ARG A 46 -1.09 -26.44 10.40
CA ARG A 46 -1.41 -25.47 9.36
C ARG A 46 -1.91 -24.13 9.91
N TRP A 47 -2.45 -24.12 11.11
CA TRP A 47 -2.90 -22.91 11.79
C TRP A 47 -1.77 -21.99 12.26
N LEU A 48 -0.56 -22.53 12.44
CA LEU A 48 0.63 -21.74 12.77
C LEU A 48 0.89 -20.75 11.63
N LYS A 49 0.73 -19.46 11.92
CA LYS A 49 0.96 -18.36 10.98
C LYS A 49 2.03 -17.45 11.57
N GLU A 50 3.22 -17.56 11.01
CA GLU A 50 4.30 -16.65 11.33
C GLU A 50 4.06 -15.29 10.69
N CYS A 51 4.35 -14.22 11.43
CA CYS A 51 4.26 -12.86 10.95
C CYS A 51 5.59 -12.14 11.13
N LEU A 52 6.10 -11.52 10.08
CA LEU A 52 7.33 -10.74 10.10
C LEU A 52 7.08 -9.33 9.58
N GLY A 53 7.60 -8.33 10.30
CA GLY A 53 7.47 -6.91 9.97
C GLY A 53 8.66 -6.31 9.20
N TRP A 54 9.42 -7.10 8.45
CA TRP A 54 10.61 -6.58 7.76
C TRP A 54 10.27 -5.55 6.68
N CYS A 55 9.19 -5.77 5.93
CA CYS A 55 8.71 -4.82 4.94
C CYS A 55 8.22 -3.52 5.58
N SER A 56 7.52 -3.59 6.72
CA SER A 56 7.13 -2.43 7.51
C SER A 56 8.35 -1.68 8.01
N LYS A 57 9.27 -2.37 8.68
CA LYS A 57 10.49 -1.75 9.21
C LYS A 57 11.36 -1.10 8.14
N ALA A 58 11.41 -1.65 6.93
CA ALA A 58 12.12 -1.05 5.81
C ALA A 58 11.52 0.29 5.38
N VAL A 59 10.21 0.45 5.44
CA VAL A 59 9.51 1.71 5.15
C VAL A 59 9.71 2.70 6.29
N ASP A 60 9.40 2.30 7.53
CA ASP A 60 9.44 3.16 8.70
C ASP A 60 10.82 3.72 8.96
N SER A 61 11.87 2.91 8.80
CA SER A 61 13.26 3.36 9.00
C SER A 61 13.71 4.44 8.01
N ILE A 62 13.03 4.58 6.88
CA ILE A 62 13.26 5.68 5.93
C ILE A 62 12.35 6.86 6.27
N ALA A 63 11.07 6.59 6.52
CA ALA A 63 10.07 7.61 6.82
C ALA A 63 10.47 8.43 8.07
N ASP A 64 10.88 7.77 9.15
CA ASP A 64 11.30 8.39 10.42
C ASP A 64 12.51 9.35 10.30
N ARG A 65 13.22 9.30 9.17
CA ARG A 65 14.37 10.19 8.89
C ARG A 65 14.02 11.38 8.01
N ILE A 66 12.79 11.45 7.53
CA ILE A 66 12.31 12.51 6.65
C ILE A 66 11.36 13.37 7.47
N SER A 67 11.71 14.62 7.69
CA SER A 67 10.85 15.60 8.35
C SER A 67 10.71 16.84 7.49
N PHE A 68 9.51 17.38 7.44
CA PHE A 68 9.30 18.70 6.87
C PHE A 68 9.86 19.75 7.83
N VAL A 69 10.64 20.69 7.33
CA VAL A 69 11.26 21.73 8.16
C VAL A 69 10.48 23.04 8.01
N GLU A 70 10.50 23.63 6.82
CA GLU A 70 9.86 24.91 6.55
C GLU A 70 9.72 25.19 5.05
N PHE A 71 8.92 26.17 4.68
CA PHE A 71 8.91 26.75 3.34
C PHE A 71 9.89 27.89 3.25
N SER A 72 10.96 27.75 2.47
CA SER A 72 11.89 28.85 2.20
C SER A 72 11.24 29.92 1.34
N ASN A 73 11.45 31.22 1.72
CA ASN A 73 10.92 32.37 0.97
C ASN A 73 9.40 32.30 0.71
N ASP A 74 8.63 32.12 1.77
CA ASP A 74 7.17 31.98 1.69
C ASP A 74 6.46 33.30 1.30
N ASN A 75 6.49 33.62 0.01
CA ASN A 75 5.82 34.78 -0.58
C ASN A 75 4.31 34.56 -0.81
N PHE A 76 3.82 33.34 -0.64
CA PHE A 76 2.43 32.95 -0.91
C PHE A 76 1.65 32.50 0.30
N ASN A 77 2.17 32.71 1.52
CA ASN A 77 1.61 32.23 2.79
C ASN A 77 1.39 30.70 2.83
N MET A 78 2.32 29.96 2.24
CA MET A 78 2.27 28.48 2.19
C MET A 78 2.31 27.87 3.58
N GLN A 79 3.09 28.48 4.50
CA GLN A 79 3.15 28.04 5.89
C GLN A 79 1.76 28.08 6.53
N LYS A 80 1.01 29.16 6.34
CA LYS A 80 -0.35 29.28 6.86
C LYS A 80 -1.31 28.23 6.27
N ILE A 81 -1.19 27.95 4.97
CA ILE A 81 -1.97 26.88 4.32
C ILE A 81 -1.61 25.53 4.93
N TYR A 82 -0.33 25.26 5.13
CA TYR A 82 0.17 24.04 5.75
C TYR A 82 -0.35 23.85 7.17
N ASP A 83 -0.24 24.87 8.01
CA ASP A 83 -0.69 24.85 9.41
C ASP A 83 -2.21 24.57 9.55
N MET A 84 -3.00 24.99 8.56
CA MET A 84 -4.45 24.73 8.51
C MET A 84 -4.83 23.34 8.01
N ASN A 85 -3.89 22.58 7.46
CA ASN A 85 -4.12 21.29 6.80
C ASN A 85 -3.49 20.10 7.55
N ASN A 86 -3.54 20.12 8.89
CA ASN A 86 -2.99 19.08 9.75
C ASN A 86 -1.49 18.83 9.48
N PRO A 87 -0.63 19.78 9.83
CA PRO A 87 0.79 19.79 9.48
C PRO A 87 1.54 18.55 9.97
N ASP A 88 1.16 17.99 11.12
CA ASP A 88 1.82 16.82 11.72
C ASP A 88 1.63 15.52 10.92
N VAL A 89 0.60 15.48 10.07
CA VAL A 89 0.22 14.24 9.36
C VAL A 89 0.34 14.37 7.85
N LEU A 90 0.19 15.58 7.30
CA LEU A 90 0.03 15.80 5.86
C LEU A 90 1.19 15.21 5.04
N PHE A 91 2.41 15.65 5.31
CA PHE A 91 3.57 15.16 4.56
C PHE A 91 3.99 13.78 5.00
N ASP A 92 3.92 13.44 6.28
CA ASP A 92 4.28 12.13 6.79
C ASP A 92 3.43 11.03 6.16
N SER A 93 2.11 11.21 6.12
CA SER A 93 1.21 10.25 5.47
C SER A 93 1.46 10.13 3.96
N ALA A 94 1.73 11.24 3.29
CA ALA A 94 2.07 11.25 1.87
C ALA A 94 3.40 10.53 1.60
N ILE A 95 4.41 10.75 2.43
CA ILE A 95 5.72 10.11 2.33
C ILE A 95 5.60 8.60 2.56
N ILE A 96 4.99 8.18 3.67
CA ILE A 96 4.78 6.75 3.98
C ILE A 96 4.06 6.05 2.83
N SER A 97 2.95 6.61 2.35
CA SER A 97 2.21 6.07 1.22
C SER A 97 3.06 5.98 -0.05
N SER A 98 3.90 6.98 -0.34
CA SER A 98 4.81 6.97 -1.48
C SER A 98 5.91 5.92 -1.36
N LEU A 99 6.42 5.66 -0.16
CA LEU A 99 7.40 4.61 0.11
C LEU A 99 6.79 3.21 -0.09
N ILE A 100 5.55 3.01 0.33
CA ILE A 100 4.82 1.74 0.17
C ILE A 100 4.45 1.48 -1.28
N THR A 101 3.76 2.42 -1.94
CA THR A 101 3.17 2.18 -3.27
C THR A 101 4.00 2.67 -4.44
N SER A 102 5.07 3.40 -4.22
CA SER A 102 5.95 4.15 -5.12
C SER A 102 5.55 5.61 -5.35
N CYS A 103 4.29 5.96 -5.23
CA CYS A 103 3.81 7.33 -5.32
C CYS A 103 2.53 7.50 -4.51
N SER A 104 2.34 8.68 -3.97
CA SER A 104 1.09 9.19 -3.42
C SER A 104 0.75 10.51 -4.11
N PHE A 105 -0.37 11.10 -3.76
CA PHE A 105 -0.82 12.33 -4.40
C PHE A 105 -1.41 13.26 -3.34
N ILE A 106 -1.25 14.56 -3.56
CA ILE A 106 -1.94 15.59 -2.79
C ILE A 106 -2.95 16.26 -3.72
N TYR A 107 -4.22 16.14 -3.38
CA TYR A 107 -5.30 16.86 -4.04
C TYR A 107 -5.49 18.21 -3.37
N ILE A 108 -5.49 19.26 -4.18
CA ILE A 108 -5.70 20.65 -3.75
C ILE A 108 -7.13 21.05 -4.09
N SER A 109 -7.92 21.36 -3.09
CA SER A 109 -9.28 21.89 -3.25
C SER A 109 -9.40 23.27 -2.63
N GLN A 110 -10.27 24.12 -3.19
CA GLN A 110 -10.53 25.43 -2.63
C GLN A 110 -11.98 25.84 -2.90
N LYS A 111 -12.68 26.26 -1.86
CA LYS A 111 -13.96 26.96 -2.01
C LYS A 111 -13.72 28.47 -2.08
N VAL A 112 -14.63 29.16 -2.74
CA VAL A 112 -14.54 30.63 -2.88
C VAL A 112 -14.53 31.29 -1.51
N GLY A 113 -13.49 32.09 -1.23
CA GLY A 113 -13.31 32.78 0.05
C GLY A 113 -12.69 31.94 1.18
N GLU A 114 -12.40 30.67 0.96
CA GLU A 114 -11.70 29.80 1.92
C GLU A 114 -10.24 29.60 1.52
N MET A 115 -9.43 29.20 2.49
CA MET A 115 -8.04 28.77 2.23
C MET A 115 -8.02 27.40 1.52
N PRO A 116 -7.00 27.13 0.70
CA PRO A 116 -6.84 25.83 0.07
C PRO A 116 -6.81 24.67 1.08
N ARG A 117 -7.50 23.59 0.76
CA ARG A 117 -7.47 22.34 1.52
C ARG A 117 -6.66 21.31 0.78
N LEU A 118 -5.83 20.58 1.51
CA LEU A 118 -4.91 19.57 1.01
C LEU A 118 -5.36 18.20 1.51
N GLN A 119 -5.58 17.27 0.58
CA GLN A 119 -5.96 15.90 0.90
C GLN A 119 -4.94 14.94 0.32
N VAL A 120 -4.38 14.08 1.16
CA VAL A 120 -3.49 13.00 0.72
C VAL A 120 -4.33 11.87 0.14
N ILE A 121 -3.92 11.39 -1.04
CA ILE A 121 -4.53 10.26 -1.73
C ILE A 121 -3.42 9.25 -2.01
N ASP A 122 -3.60 8.01 -1.60
CA ASP A 122 -2.61 6.97 -1.81
C ASP A 122 -2.54 6.50 -3.28
N GLY A 123 -1.49 5.73 -3.58
CA GLY A 123 -1.26 5.24 -4.94
C GLY A 123 -2.24 4.17 -5.43
N ARG A 124 -3.19 3.69 -4.58
CA ARG A 124 -4.29 2.78 -4.97
C ARG A 124 -5.44 3.57 -5.59
N HIS A 125 -5.60 4.82 -5.17
CA HIS A 125 -6.76 5.64 -5.49
C HIS A 125 -6.47 6.77 -6.48
N ALA A 126 -5.19 7.00 -6.84
CA ALA A 126 -4.86 8.04 -7.82
C ALA A 126 -3.80 7.60 -8.82
N THR A 127 -3.84 8.20 -10.00
CA THR A 127 -2.86 8.03 -11.06
C THR A 127 -2.88 9.23 -12.01
N GLY A 128 -1.95 9.26 -12.95
CA GLY A 128 -1.92 10.33 -13.96
C GLY A 128 -0.91 10.07 -15.06
N ILE A 129 -0.63 11.08 -15.83
CA ILE A 129 0.46 11.13 -16.81
C ILE A 129 1.39 12.25 -16.41
N ILE A 130 2.66 11.91 -16.21
CA ILE A 130 3.72 12.84 -15.83
C ILE A 130 4.35 13.42 -17.10
N ASP A 131 4.58 14.71 -17.09
CA ASP A 131 5.47 15.37 -18.03
C ASP A 131 6.91 15.09 -17.63
N PRO A 132 7.72 14.44 -18.48
CA PRO A 132 9.10 14.09 -18.15
C PRO A 132 10.03 15.29 -17.94
N ILE A 133 9.63 16.48 -18.37
CA ILE A 133 10.43 17.72 -18.25
C ILE A 133 10.16 18.39 -16.90
N THR A 134 8.88 18.57 -16.57
CA THR A 134 8.46 19.30 -15.35
C THR A 134 8.26 18.40 -14.14
N ASN A 135 8.16 17.07 -14.33
CA ASN A 135 7.74 16.08 -13.34
C ASN A 135 6.35 16.34 -12.72
N MET A 136 5.59 17.26 -13.30
CA MET A 136 4.20 17.53 -12.91
C MET A 136 3.24 16.69 -13.74
N LEU A 137 2.01 16.53 -13.27
CA LEU A 137 0.99 15.84 -14.04
C LEU A 137 0.53 16.70 -15.22
N VAL A 138 0.38 16.06 -16.37
CA VAL A 138 -0.33 16.61 -17.54
C VAL A 138 -1.84 16.40 -17.38
N GLU A 139 -2.20 15.21 -16.92
CA GLU A 139 -3.56 14.82 -16.54
C GLU A 139 -3.51 13.86 -15.36
N GLY A 140 -4.49 13.96 -14.49
CA GLY A 140 -4.63 13.15 -13.30
C GLY A 140 -6.02 12.55 -13.17
N TYR A 141 -6.11 11.48 -12.43
CA TYR A 141 -7.36 10.83 -12.06
C TYR A 141 -7.25 10.33 -10.63
N ALA A 142 -8.27 10.57 -9.83
CA ALA A 142 -8.35 10.09 -8.47
C ALA A 142 -9.76 9.63 -8.12
N ILE A 143 -9.85 8.62 -7.28
CA ILE A 143 -11.04 8.22 -6.55
C ILE A 143 -10.98 8.96 -5.22
N LEU A 144 -11.94 9.86 -4.99
CA LEU A 144 -11.98 10.69 -3.79
C LEU A 144 -12.77 10.02 -2.67
N GLU A 145 -13.75 9.19 -3.03
CA GLU A 145 -14.59 8.46 -2.09
C GLU A 145 -14.99 7.10 -2.67
N GLU A 146 -14.94 6.06 -1.84
CA GLU A 146 -15.36 4.69 -2.16
C GLU A 146 -16.44 4.22 -1.18
N ASP A 147 -17.29 3.31 -1.64
CA ASP A 147 -18.22 2.59 -0.77
C ASP A 147 -17.51 1.46 0.02
N VAL A 148 -18.24 0.81 0.94
CA VAL A 148 -17.72 -0.30 1.75
C VAL A 148 -17.23 -1.48 0.90
N LEU A 149 -17.69 -1.59 -0.33
CA LEU A 149 -17.29 -2.64 -1.28
C LEU A 149 -16.09 -2.22 -2.15
N GLY A 150 -15.55 -1.01 -1.94
CA GLY A 150 -14.43 -0.47 -2.72
C GLY A 150 -14.80 0.01 -4.13
N ASN A 151 -16.10 0.28 -4.38
CA ASN A 151 -16.51 0.89 -5.64
C ASN A 151 -16.52 2.41 -5.52
N PRO A 152 -16.07 3.14 -6.52
CA PRO A 152 -16.01 4.59 -6.48
C PRO A 152 -17.40 5.23 -6.29
N ILE A 153 -17.52 6.16 -5.34
CA ILE A 153 -18.66 7.07 -5.17
C ILE A 153 -18.36 8.37 -5.86
N ILE A 154 -17.20 8.98 -5.56
CA ILE A 154 -16.76 10.25 -6.17
C ILE A 154 -15.42 10.02 -6.86
N GLU A 155 -15.40 10.31 -8.15
CA GLU A 155 -14.20 10.27 -8.98
C GLU A 155 -13.90 11.67 -9.51
N ALA A 156 -12.61 12.00 -9.62
CA ALA A 156 -12.18 13.28 -10.19
C ALA A 156 -11.16 13.08 -11.32
N TYR A 157 -11.33 13.83 -12.40
CA TYR A 157 -10.40 13.90 -13.51
C TYR A 157 -9.83 15.30 -13.62
N PHE A 158 -8.52 15.40 -13.51
CA PHE A 158 -7.77 16.64 -13.40
C PHE A 158 -7.01 16.93 -14.68
N ILE A 159 -7.23 18.11 -15.22
CA ILE A 159 -6.44 18.69 -16.31
C ILE A 159 -6.09 20.14 -15.97
N GLN A 160 -5.19 20.74 -16.72
CA GLN A 160 -4.84 22.14 -16.54
C GLN A 160 -6.09 23.04 -16.60
N GLY A 161 -6.31 23.83 -15.56
CA GLY A 161 -7.39 24.81 -15.48
C GLY A 161 -8.79 24.25 -15.23
N VAL A 162 -8.98 22.92 -15.19
CA VAL A 162 -10.31 22.31 -14.99
C VAL A 162 -10.20 20.98 -14.24
N THR A 163 -11.10 20.77 -13.29
CA THR A 163 -11.34 19.46 -12.66
C THR A 163 -12.77 19.02 -12.94
N TYR A 164 -12.94 17.80 -13.43
CA TYR A 164 -14.24 17.17 -13.67
C TYR A 164 -14.53 16.20 -12.54
N PHE A 165 -15.74 16.26 -12.00
CA PHE A 165 -16.22 15.38 -10.94
C PHE A 165 -17.33 14.48 -11.47
N TYR A 166 -17.28 13.22 -11.08
CA TYR A 166 -18.24 12.18 -11.41
C TYR A 166 -18.71 11.54 -10.12
N GLU A 167 -19.92 11.84 -9.72
CA GLU A 167 -20.56 11.31 -8.53
C GLU A 167 -21.61 10.27 -8.94
N ARG A 168 -21.64 9.16 -8.23
CA ARG A 168 -22.54 8.03 -8.54
C ARG A 168 -23.99 8.46 -8.36
N GLY A 169 -24.78 8.38 -9.43
CA GLY A 169 -26.19 8.78 -9.44
C GLY A 169 -26.43 10.25 -9.76
N GLU A 170 -25.38 11.07 -9.88
CA GLU A 170 -25.50 12.48 -10.23
C GLU A 170 -24.95 12.81 -11.62
N LYS A 171 -25.33 14.00 -12.12
CA LYS A 171 -24.79 14.49 -13.39
C LYS A 171 -23.34 14.98 -13.18
N PRO A 172 -22.41 14.63 -14.07
CA PRO A 172 -21.05 15.13 -14.00
C PRO A 172 -21.01 16.65 -13.99
N TYR A 173 -20.16 17.22 -13.12
CA TYR A 173 -19.93 18.65 -13.07
C TYR A 173 -18.43 18.98 -13.18
N LYS A 174 -18.11 20.23 -13.41
CA LYS A 174 -16.73 20.69 -13.53
C LYS A 174 -16.50 21.98 -12.77
N ILE A 175 -15.30 22.08 -12.18
CA ILE A 175 -14.82 23.29 -11.53
C ILE A 175 -13.64 23.81 -12.34
N LYS A 176 -13.75 25.09 -12.78
CA LYS A 176 -12.64 25.78 -13.45
C LYS A 176 -11.73 26.44 -12.42
N ASN A 177 -10.45 26.41 -12.67
CA ASN A 177 -9.43 27.07 -11.86
C ASN A 177 -8.42 27.79 -12.76
N LYS A 178 -7.51 28.56 -12.17
CA LYS A 178 -6.45 29.29 -12.88
C LYS A 178 -5.06 28.65 -12.67
N ALA A 179 -5.01 27.45 -12.12
CA ALA A 179 -3.75 26.76 -11.85
C ALA A 179 -3.03 26.40 -13.15
N PRO A 180 -1.72 26.58 -13.23
CA PRO A 180 -0.91 26.23 -14.40
C PRO A 180 -0.78 24.70 -14.59
N TYR A 181 -1.06 23.92 -13.54
CA TYR A 181 -1.01 22.47 -13.53
C TYR A 181 -2.29 21.87 -12.96
N PRO A 182 -2.58 20.57 -13.22
CA PRO A 182 -3.67 19.87 -12.56
C PRO A 182 -3.56 19.95 -11.03
N LEU A 183 -4.70 20.12 -10.34
CA LEU A 183 -4.79 20.24 -8.88
C LEU A 183 -4.58 18.89 -8.15
N LEU A 184 -3.84 18.00 -8.75
CA LEU A 184 -3.40 16.73 -8.17
C LEU A 184 -1.87 16.67 -8.30
N VAL A 185 -1.17 16.76 -7.18
CA VAL A 185 0.30 16.84 -7.14
C VAL A 185 0.88 15.49 -6.75
N PRO A 186 1.75 14.89 -7.57
CA PRO A 186 2.33 13.59 -7.24
C PRO A 186 3.52 13.74 -6.27
N ILE A 187 3.56 12.92 -5.23
CA ILE A 187 4.71 12.67 -4.35
C ILE A 187 5.29 11.33 -4.76
N ILE A 188 6.53 11.32 -5.25
CA ILE A 188 7.10 10.16 -5.92
C ILE A 188 8.40 9.73 -5.24
N ASN A 189 8.47 8.45 -4.87
CA ASN A 189 9.69 7.88 -4.31
C ASN A 189 10.61 7.35 -5.43
N ARG A 190 11.81 7.94 -5.56
CA ARG A 190 12.89 7.52 -6.47
C ARG A 190 12.43 7.31 -7.93
N PRO A 191 11.94 8.36 -8.61
CA PRO A 191 11.58 8.27 -10.01
C PRO A 191 12.82 8.03 -10.89
N ASP A 192 12.67 7.29 -11.99
CA ASP A 192 13.66 7.13 -13.04
C ASP A 192 13.02 7.25 -14.43
N ALA A 193 13.85 7.29 -15.47
CA ALA A 193 13.39 7.46 -16.86
C ALA A 193 12.45 6.35 -17.34
N LYS A 194 12.58 5.12 -16.83
CA LYS A 194 11.69 3.99 -17.15
C LYS A 194 10.42 3.99 -16.29
N ARG A 195 10.52 4.50 -15.07
CA ARG A 195 9.45 4.49 -14.07
C ARG A 195 9.22 5.87 -13.49
N PRO A 196 8.55 6.75 -14.23
CA PRO A 196 8.29 8.12 -13.78
C PRO A 196 7.46 8.19 -12.49
N PHE A 197 6.68 7.14 -12.16
CA PHE A 197 5.99 7.00 -10.88
C PHE A 197 6.82 6.26 -9.81
N GLY A 198 8.13 6.18 -9.99
CA GLY A 198 9.09 5.74 -9.00
C GLY A 198 9.03 4.25 -8.64
N HIS A 199 9.67 3.97 -7.52
CA HIS A 199 9.87 2.64 -6.97
C HIS A 199 9.36 2.55 -5.53
N SER A 200 8.74 1.43 -5.19
CA SER A 200 8.40 1.12 -3.80
C SER A 200 9.63 0.60 -3.04
N VAL A 201 9.71 0.91 -1.77
CA VAL A 201 10.66 0.29 -0.83
C VAL A 201 10.34 -1.20 -0.68
N ILE A 202 9.04 -1.55 -0.63
CA ILE A 202 8.58 -2.94 -0.60
C ILE A 202 8.74 -3.55 -2.00
N SER A 203 9.97 -3.96 -2.31
CA SER A 203 10.33 -4.58 -3.58
C SER A 203 9.94 -6.05 -3.62
N ARG A 204 9.97 -6.66 -4.83
CA ARG A 204 9.78 -8.11 -4.98
C ARG A 204 10.81 -8.92 -4.19
N ALA A 205 12.03 -8.42 -4.10
CA ALA A 205 13.09 -9.07 -3.32
C ALA A 205 12.76 -9.04 -1.83
N CYS A 206 12.33 -7.89 -1.29
CA CYS A 206 11.89 -7.75 0.09
C CYS A 206 10.77 -8.74 0.42
N ILE A 207 9.73 -8.79 -0.40
CA ILE A 207 8.60 -9.72 -0.27
C ILE A 207 9.08 -11.18 -0.29
N SER A 208 9.94 -11.54 -1.25
CA SER A 208 10.45 -12.90 -1.39
C SER A 208 11.27 -13.36 -0.18
N ILE A 209 12.14 -12.49 0.33
CA ILE A 209 12.96 -12.77 1.50
C ILE A 209 12.10 -12.90 2.75
N GLN A 210 11.12 -12.01 2.96
CA GLN A 210 10.18 -12.11 4.09
C GLN A 210 9.39 -13.41 4.04
N GLN A 211 8.88 -13.81 2.87
CA GLN A 211 8.18 -15.09 2.69
C GLN A 211 9.09 -16.30 2.97
N ALA A 212 10.35 -16.25 2.55
CA ALA A 212 11.30 -17.31 2.83
C ALA A 212 11.60 -17.43 4.34
N ALA A 213 11.77 -16.30 5.01
CA ALA A 213 12.01 -16.26 6.46
C ALA A 213 10.80 -16.79 7.25
N MET A 214 9.58 -16.38 6.90
CA MET A 214 8.35 -16.88 7.53
C MET A 214 8.23 -18.40 7.41
N ARG A 215 8.50 -18.96 6.21
CA ARG A 215 8.51 -20.43 6.02
C ARG A 215 9.58 -21.12 6.84
N THR A 216 10.75 -20.51 6.98
CA THR A 216 11.85 -21.08 7.78
C THR A 216 11.49 -21.09 9.26
N LEU A 217 10.93 -20.01 9.79
CA LEU A 217 10.44 -19.94 11.17
C LEU A 217 9.37 -21.01 11.43
N LYS A 218 8.35 -21.10 10.60
CA LYS A 218 7.31 -22.12 10.72
C LYS A 218 7.89 -23.55 10.75
N ARG A 219 8.84 -23.85 9.87
CA ARG A 219 9.51 -25.16 9.85
C ARG A 219 10.32 -25.40 11.12
N SER A 220 10.98 -24.37 11.62
CA SER A 220 11.74 -24.46 12.87
C SER A 220 10.84 -24.76 14.07
N GLU A 221 9.69 -24.08 14.17
CA GLU A 221 8.71 -24.32 15.23
C GLU A 221 8.11 -25.71 15.15
N VAL A 222 7.65 -26.13 13.97
CA VAL A 222 7.15 -27.50 13.75
C VAL A 222 8.23 -28.52 14.13
N SER A 223 9.48 -28.30 13.74
CA SER A 223 10.57 -29.20 14.12
C SER A 223 10.82 -29.21 15.64
N ALA A 224 10.78 -28.05 16.28
CA ALA A 224 10.95 -27.94 17.71
C ALA A 224 9.88 -28.72 18.48
N GLU A 225 8.62 -28.64 18.06
CA GLU A 225 7.54 -29.44 18.64
C GLU A 225 7.81 -30.94 18.52
N PHE A 226 8.22 -31.43 17.34
CA PHE A 226 8.54 -32.84 17.17
C PHE A 226 9.72 -33.31 17.97
N TYR A 227 10.77 -32.51 18.15
CA TYR A 227 11.98 -32.89 18.86
C TYR A 227 11.91 -32.62 20.37
N SER A 228 11.07 -31.70 20.83
CA SER A 228 10.88 -31.38 22.23
C SER A 228 10.10 -32.47 22.99
N PHE A 229 9.28 -33.22 22.25
CA PHE A 229 8.56 -34.37 22.79
C PHE A 229 9.19 -35.65 22.26
N PRO A 230 9.89 -36.47 23.14
CA PRO A 230 10.50 -37.72 22.70
C PRO A 230 9.44 -38.64 22.13
N GLN A 231 9.63 -39.05 20.88
CA GLN A 231 8.72 -39.98 20.22
C GLN A 231 8.82 -41.33 20.94
N LYS A 232 7.76 -41.72 21.61
CA LYS A 232 7.62 -43.04 22.19
C LYS A 232 7.17 -44.02 21.14
N TYR A 233 7.83 -45.11 20.98
CA TYR A 233 7.39 -46.21 20.13
C TYR A 233 7.24 -47.48 20.96
N VAL A 234 6.23 -48.24 20.65
CA VAL A 234 5.93 -49.51 21.30
C VAL A 234 6.25 -50.64 20.34
N LEU A 235 7.04 -51.58 20.77
CA LEU A 235 7.38 -52.78 20.02
C LEU A 235 6.52 -53.95 20.56
N GLY A 236 6.16 -54.87 19.67
CA GLY A 236 5.45 -56.11 20.04
C GLY A 236 3.92 -55.98 20.12
N LEU A 237 3.31 -55.00 19.47
CA LEU A 237 1.86 -54.98 19.31
C LEU A 237 1.39 -56.02 18.30
N GLU A 238 0.30 -56.74 18.64
CA GLU A 238 -0.33 -57.67 17.69
C GLU A 238 -0.93 -56.95 16.50
N PRO A 239 -0.94 -57.55 15.29
CA PRO A 239 -1.58 -56.98 14.14
C PRO A 239 -3.09 -56.72 14.40
N GLY A 240 -3.52 -55.46 14.39
CA GLY A 240 -4.91 -55.04 14.61
C GLY A 240 -5.19 -54.39 15.97
N ALA A 241 -4.20 -54.25 16.85
CA ALA A 241 -4.34 -53.48 18.07
C ALA A 241 -4.53 -51.98 17.76
N GLU A 242 -5.71 -51.45 18.02
CA GLU A 242 -5.95 -50.00 17.93
C GLU A 242 -5.34 -49.30 19.16
N MET A 243 -4.37 -48.43 18.90
CA MET A 243 -3.78 -47.58 19.91
C MET A 243 -4.25 -46.14 19.73
N ASP A 244 -4.82 -45.58 20.78
CA ASP A 244 -5.16 -44.16 20.78
C ASP A 244 -3.88 -43.33 20.74
N LYS A 245 -3.54 -42.84 19.56
CA LYS A 245 -2.32 -42.06 19.29
C LYS A 245 -2.19 -40.84 20.21
N TRP A 246 -3.29 -40.24 20.61
CA TRP A 246 -3.31 -39.10 21.50
C TRP A 246 -2.96 -39.46 22.92
N LYS A 247 -3.52 -40.54 23.46
CA LYS A 247 -3.15 -41.04 24.81
C LYS A 247 -1.71 -41.50 24.88
N ALA A 248 -1.21 -42.14 23.84
CA ALA A 248 0.21 -42.56 23.78
C ALA A 248 1.18 -41.37 23.68
N THR A 249 0.75 -40.23 23.17
CA THR A 249 1.61 -39.02 23.03
C THR A 249 1.57 -38.14 24.26
N ILE A 250 0.45 -38.04 24.96
CA ILE A 250 0.26 -37.11 26.07
C ILE A 250 0.31 -37.80 27.45
N SER A 251 -0.12 -39.05 27.56
CA SER A 251 -0.02 -39.72 28.83
C SER A 251 1.44 -40.10 29.10
N SER A 252 1.99 -39.42 30.08
CA SER A 252 3.15 -39.87 30.82
C SER A 252 3.02 -41.36 31.14
N LEU A 253 3.95 -42.06 30.69
CA LEU A 253 4.30 -43.29 31.37
C LEU A 253 5.07 -42.95 32.62
#